data_0535c2698ef7c6ce86b337e3446c2eba
#
_entry.id   0535c2698ef7c6ce86b337e3446c2eba
#
_cell.length_a   1.000
_cell.length_b   1.000
_cell.length_c   1.000
_cell.angle_alpha   90.00
_cell.angle_beta   90.00
_cell.angle_gamma   90.00
#
_symmetry.space_group_name_H-M   'P 1'
#
loop_
_entity.id
_entity.type
_entity.pdbx_description
1 polymer ?
#
loop_
_entity_poly.entity_id
_entity_poly.type
_entity_poly.pdbx_seq_one_letter_code
_entity_poly.pdbx_strand_id
1 'polypeptide(L)'
;MALIAGKPMIQHVYMKACEAKLPDDVIVATDNEKVFETVQGFGGRAIMTSPDHPSGTDRLAEVALNFPDVDVIVNVQGDEPMIPPEIIDRLAKAFEAESDLKMATMKVLMREEDYNNPAAVKVVTDNNGYALYFRAA
;
A
#
# COMPACT_ATOMS: atom_id res chain seq x y z
N MET A 1 -5.57 16.30 -10.49
CA MET A 1 -4.80 15.04 -10.38
C MET A 1 -3.46 15.22 -11.08
N ALA A 2 -2.36 14.83 -10.43
CA ALA A 2 -1.02 14.95 -11.01
C ALA A 2 -0.86 13.97 -12.18
N LEU A 3 -0.25 14.46 -13.29
CA LEU A 3 0.07 13.65 -14.47
C LEU A 3 1.57 13.37 -14.50
N ILE A 4 1.93 12.12 -14.76
CA ILE A 4 3.30 11.67 -15.00
C ILE A 4 3.32 11.06 -16.40
N ALA A 5 4.15 11.61 -17.30
CA ALA A 5 4.21 11.18 -18.71
C ALA A 5 2.83 11.08 -19.37
N GLY A 6 1.95 12.06 -19.10
CA GLY A 6 0.62 12.14 -19.70
C GLY A 6 -0.46 11.23 -19.09
N LYS A 7 -0.14 10.42 -18.10
CA LYS A 7 -1.09 9.55 -17.38
C LYS A 7 -1.27 10.02 -15.93
N PRO A 8 -2.46 9.83 -15.34
CA PRO A 8 -2.67 10.08 -13.91
C PRO A 8 -1.70 9.28 -13.04
N MET A 9 -1.17 9.87 -11.96
CA MET A 9 -0.26 9.18 -11.04
C MET A 9 -0.85 7.86 -10.52
N ILE A 10 -2.12 7.85 -10.15
CA ILE A 10 -2.81 6.64 -9.69
C ILE A 10 -2.84 5.52 -10.74
N GLN A 11 -2.83 5.86 -12.03
CA GLN A 11 -2.76 4.85 -13.10
C GLN A 11 -1.40 4.15 -13.11
N HIS A 12 -0.31 4.87 -12.85
CA HIS A 12 1.02 4.26 -12.74
C HIS A 12 1.10 3.31 -11.54
N VAL A 13 0.60 3.75 -10.36
CA VAL A 13 0.54 2.90 -9.16
C VAL A 13 -0.27 1.64 -9.41
N TYR A 14 -1.49 1.79 -9.97
CA TYR A 14 -2.38 0.68 -10.29
C TYR A 14 -1.72 -0.32 -11.25
N MET A 15 -1.14 0.16 -12.34
CA MET A 15 -0.46 -0.70 -13.32
C MET A 15 0.72 -1.44 -12.67
N LYS A 16 1.51 -0.76 -11.82
CA LYS A 16 2.62 -1.40 -11.10
C LYS A 16 2.13 -2.47 -10.12
N ALA A 17 1.05 -2.20 -9.40
CA ALA A 17 0.45 -3.21 -8.53
C ALA A 17 -0.06 -4.43 -9.31
N CYS A 18 -0.65 -4.22 -10.49
CA CYS A 18 -1.09 -5.31 -11.37
C CYS A 18 0.06 -6.14 -12.00
N GLU A 19 1.31 -5.66 -11.97
CA GLU A 19 2.49 -6.42 -12.40
C GLU A 19 2.94 -7.44 -11.33
N ALA A 20 2.49 -7.32 -10.07
CA ALA A 20 2.74 -8.29 -9.01
C ALA A 20 2.05 -9.63 -9.35
N LYS A 21 2.62 -10.74 -8.86
CA LYS A 21 2.24 -12.09 -9.29
C LYS A 21 1.39 -12.84 -8.27
N LEU A 22 1.46 -12.46 -7.00
CA LEU A 22 0.77 -13.15 -5.91
C LEU A 22 -0.63 -12.59 -5.63
N PRO A 23 -0.88 -11.27 -5.69
CA PRO A 23 -2.23 -10.77 -5.46
C PRO A 23 -3.21 -11.24 -6.54
N ASP A 24 -4.37 -11.70 -6.12
CA ASP A 24 -5.45 -12.11 -7.03
C ASP A 24 -6.15 -10.89 -7.65
N ASP A 25 -6.11 -9.74 -6.97
CA ASP A 25 -6.84 -8.54 -7.40
C ASP A 25 -6.15 -7.25 -6.92
N VAL A 26 -6.40 -6.17 -7.64
CA VAL A 26 -5.96 -4.82 -7.30
C VAL A 26 -7.15 -3.87 -7.33
N ILE A 27 -7.37 -3.17 -6.22
CA ILE A 27 -8.51 -2.28 -6.05
C ILE A 27 -8.03 -0.93 -5.51
N VAL A 28 -8.49 0.16 -6.12
CA VAL A 28 -8.28 1.51 -5.58
C VAL A 28 -9.41 1.88 -4.64
N ALA A 29 -9.09 2.11 -3.36
CA ALA A 29 -10.02 2.62 -2.37
C ALA A 29 -9.90 4.16 -2.31
N THR A 30 -11.00 4.87 -2.49
CA THR A 30 -10.98 6.35 -2.53
C THR A 30 -12.31 6.94 -2.06
N ASP A 31 -12.26 8.11 -1.45
CA ASP A 31 -13.40 8.95 -1.12
C ASP A 31 -13.65 10.05 -2.18
N ASN A 32 -12.80 10.11 -3.20
CA ASN A 32 -12.82 11.16 -4.22
C ASN A 32 -13.40 10.63 -5.53
N GLU A 33 -14.58 11.15 -5.90
CA GLU A 33 -15.32 10.76 -7.11
C GLU A 33 -14.47 10.90 -8.37
N LYS A 34 -13.67 11.97 -8.49
CA LYS A 34 -12.79 12.18 -9.64
C LYS A 34 -11.69 11.11 -9.75
N VAL A 35 -11.18 10.61 -8.62
CA VAL A 35 -10.23 9.50 -8.61
C VAL A 35 -10.93 8.23 -9.05
N PHE A 36 -12.11 7.96 -8.50
CA PHE A 36 -12.94 6.81 -8.85
C PHE A 36 -13.23 6.75 -10.36
N GLU A 37 -13.77 7.83 -10.94
CA GLU A 37 -14.04 7.94 -12.37
C GLU A 37 -12.78 7.77 -13.23
N THR A 38 -11.66 8.35 -12.78
CA THR A 38 -10.37 8.22 -13.47
C THR A 38 -9.91 6.78 -13.52
N VAL A 39 -10.01 6.05 -12.40
CA VAL A 39 -9.63 4.63 -12.32
C VAL A 39 -10.52 3.79 -13.23
N GLN A 40 -11.82 4.00 -13.21
CA GLN A 40 -12.74 3.33 -14.14
C GLN A 40 -12.45 3.68 -15.60
N GLY A 41 -12.09 4.92 -15.87
CA GLY A 41 -11.80 5.42 -17.23
C GLY A 41 -10.61 4.72 -17.91
N PHE A 42 -9.65 4.21 -17.15
CA PHE A 42 -8.56 3.38 -17.72
C PHE A 42 -8.77 1.88 -17.49
N GLY A 43 -9.96 1.44 -17.08
CA GLY A 43 -10.32 0.03 -16.88
C GLY A 43 -9.87 -0.58 -15.55
N GLY A 44 -9.45 0.24 -14.60
CA GLY A 44 -9.09 -0.21 -13.25
C GLY A 44 -10.32 -0.45 -12.36
N ARG A 45 -10.14 -1.19 -11.28
CA ARG A 45 -11.16 -1.40 -10.25
C ARG A 45 -11.04 -0.36 -9.16
N ALA A 46 -12.15 0.23 -8.77
CA ALA A 46 -12.20 1.20 -7.68
C ALA A 46 -13.43 0.96 -6.79
N ILE A 47 -13.30 1.30 -5.51
CA ILE A 47 -14.37 1.30 -4.53
C ILE A 47 -14.42 2.67 -3.87
N MET A 48 -15.62 3.26 -3.82
CA MET A 48 -15.86 4.45 -3.01
C MET A 48 -15.95 4.07 -1.55
N THR A 49 -15.31 4.87 -0.70
CA THR A 49 -15.23 4.68 0.75
C THR A 49 -15.65 5.96 1.46
N SER A 50 -15.95 5.87 2.75
CA SER A 50 -16.25 7.04 3.56
C SER A 50 -15.13 8.08 3.51
N PRO A 51 -15.46 9.38 3.44
CA PRO A 51 -14.48 10.46 3.59
C PRO A 51 -13.98 10.64 5.03
N ASP A 52 -14.64 10.02 6.02
CA ASP A 52 -14.39 10.24 7.44
C ASP A 52 -13.25 9.37 8.00
N HIS A 53 -12.58 8.57 7.16
CA HIS A 53 -11.48 7.74 7.62
C HIS A 53 -10.26 8.58 8.02
N PRO A 54 -9.75 8.41 9.25
CA PRO A 54 -8.59 9.16 9.75
C PRO A 54 -7.27 8.72 9.09
N SER A 55 -7.23 7.50 8.52
CA SER A 55 -6.03 6.97 7.87
C SER A 55 -6.36 6.07 6.66
N GLY A 56 -5.34 5.83 5.83
CA GLY A 56 -5.45 4.86 4.73
C GLY A 56 -5.71 3.43 5.22
N THR A 57 -5.21 3.06 6.39
CA THR A 57 -5.46 1.74 6.99
C THR A 57 -6.92 1.56 7.37
N ASP A 58 -7.55 2.59 7.97
CA ASP A 58 -8.99 2.55 8.30
C ASP A 58 -9.84 2.43 7.03
N ARG A 59 -9.45 3.13 5.96
CA ARG A 59 -10.09 3.02 4.65
C ARG A 59 -10.01 1.60 4.08
N LEU A 60 -8.87 0.95 4.20
CA LEU A 60 -8.71 -0.44 3.75
C LEU A 60 -9.52 -1.41 4.61
N ALA A 61 -9.69 -1.14 5.90
CA ALA A 61 -10.54 -1.95 6.76
C ALA A 61 -12.01 -1.91 6.30
N GLU A 62 -12.52 -0.75 5.86
CA GLU A 62 -13.86 -0.67 5.25
C GLU A 62 -13.93 -1.54 3.98
N VAL A 63 -12.94 -1.45 3.10
CA VAL A 63 -12.92 -2.27 1.87
C VAL A 63 -12.87 -3.75 2.20
N ALA A 64 -12.07 -4.16 3.20
CA ALA A 64 -11.93 -5.56 3.63
C ALA A 64 -13.27 -6.21 3.99
N LEU A 65 -14.21 -5.46 4.56
CA LEU A 65 -15.54 -5.97 4.90
C LEU A 65 -16.34 -6.47 3.68
N ASN A 66 -15.99 -6.01 2.48
CA ASN A 66 -16.62 -6.46 1.24
C ASN A 66 -15.98 -7.74 0.66
N PHE A 67 -14.89 -8.21 1.26
CA PHE A 67 -14.11 -9.36 0.80
C PHE A 67 -13.81 -10.33 1.95
N PRO A 68 -14.82 -11.01 2.51
CA PRO A 68 -14.64 -11.85 3.70
C PRO A 68 -13.75 -13.08 3.46
N ASP A 69 -13.55 -13.46 2.20
CA ASP A 69 -12.75 -14.64 1.81
C ASP A 69 -11.29 -14.27 1.46
N VAL A 70 -10.89 -12.99 1.67
CA VAL A 70 -9.51 -12.55 1.43
C VAL A 70 -8.68 -12.70 2.71
N ASP A 71 -7.59 -13.44 2.64
CA ASP A 71 -6.71 -13.71 3.77
C ASP A 71 -5.71 -12.57 4.03
N VAL A 72 -5.22 -11.93 2.98
CA VAL A 72 -4.16 -10.91 3.06
C VAL A 72 -4.49 -9.68 2.21
N ILE A 73 -4.35 -8.52 2.81
CA ILE A 73 -4.48 -7.23 2.13
C ILE A 73 -3.14 -6.51 2.15
N VAL A 74 -2.63 -6.18 0.97
CA VAL A 74 -1.40 -5.38 0.83
C VAL A 74 -1.78 -3.93 0.56
N ASN A 75 -1.39 -3.04 1.48
CA ASN A 75 -1.59 -1.60 1.33
C ASN A 75 -0.49 -0.99 0.45
N VAL A 76 -0.86 -0.45 -0.69
CA VAL A 76 0.01 0.33 -1.58
C VAL A 76 -0.47 1.77 -1.59
N GLN A 77 0.41 2.71 -1.26
CA GLN A 77 0.04 4.13 -1.24
C GLN A 77 -0.12 4.68 -2.67
N GLY A 78 -1.14 5.51 -2.86
CA GLY A 78 -1.50 6.05 -4.18
C GLY A 78 -0.49 7.08 -4.75
N ASP A 79 0.55 7.42 -4.01
CA ASP A 79 1.63 8.33 -4.38
C ASP A 79 2.99 7.62 -4.61
N GLU A 80 2.97 6.29 -4.76
CA GLU A 80 4.15 5.47 -5.07
C GLU A 80 4.16 4.94 -6.53
N PRO A 81 4.25 5.80 -7.54
CA PRO A 81 4.14 5.38 -8.95
C PRO A 81 5.30 4.50 -9.44
N MET A 82 6.37 4.41 -8.67
CA MET A 82 7.56 3.61 -8.97
C MET A 82 7.72 2.39 -8.07
N ILE A 83 6.67 1.99 -7.33
CA ILE A 83 6.74 0.81 -6.45
C ILE A 83 7.15 -0.42 -7.26
N PRO A 84 8.20 -1.15 -6.84
CA PRO A 84 8.56 -2.40 -7.49
C PRO A 84 7.51 -3.48 -7.18
N PRO A 85 6.95 -4.17 -8.20
CA PRO A 85 5.95 -5.23 -8.00
C PRO A 85 6.43 -6.35 -7.06
N GLU A 86 7.72 -6.63 -7.06
CA GLU A 86 8.34 -7.64 -6.21
C GLU A 86 8.23 -7.33 -4.71
N ILE A 87 8.05 -6.07 -4.34
CA ILE A 87 7.82 -5.68 -2.93
C ILE A 87 6.42 -6.14 -2.49
N ILE A 88 5.42 -6.02 -3.36
CA ILE A 88 4.06 -6.48 -3.11
C ILE A 88 4.07 -8.01 -2.95
N ASP A 89 4.72 -8.72 -3.87
CA ASP A 89 4.86 -10.17 -3.78
C ASP A 89 5.59 -10.62 -2.51
N ARG A 90 6.64 -9.89 -2.09
CA ARG A 90 7.38 -10.18 -0.86
C ARG A 90 6.52 -10.03 0.40
N LEU A 91 5.69 -8.99 0.46
CA LEU A 91 4.78 -8.78 1.57
C LEU A 91 3.73 -9.90 1.63
N ALA A 92 3.07 -10.23 0.52
CA ALA A 92 2.11 -11.32 0.46
C ALA A 92 2.76 -12.66 0.89
N LYS A 93 3.96 -12.95 0.38
CA LYS A 93 4.69 -14.19 0.69
C LYS A 93 5.09 -14.34 2.15
N ALA A 94 5.28 -13.24 2.89
CA ALA A 94 5.60 -13.32 4.32
C ALA A 94 4.49 -14.01 5.12
N PHE A 95 3.24 -13.82 4.74
CA PHE A 95 2.08 -14.45 5.39
C PHE A 95 1.93 -15.94 5.04
N GLU A 96 2.41 -16.37 3.88
CA GLU A 96 2.49 -17.80 3.54
C GLU A 96 3.55 -18.54 4.40
N ALA A 97 4.65 -17.83 4.73
CA ALA A 97 5.76 -18.39 5.48
C ALA A 97 5.50 -18.46 7.00
N GLU A 98 4.66 -17.59 7.53
CA GLU A 98 4.39 -17.44 8.96
C GLU A 98 2.88 -17.25 9.21
N SER A 99 2.20 -18.32 9.55
CA SER A 99 0.73 -18.36 9.71
C SER A 99 0.18 -17.46 10.82
N ASP A 100 0.99 -17.15 11.83
CA ASP A 100 0.60 -16.30 12.96
C ASP A 100 0.87 -14.81 12.73
N LEU A 101 1.48 -14.48 11.59
CA LEU A 101 1.78 -13.09 11.23
C LEU A 101 0.48 -12.29 11.05
N LYS A 102 0.36 -11.18 11.76
CA LYS A 102 -0.84 -10.31 11.70
C LYS A 102 -0.61 -9.06 10.87
N MET A 103 0.65 -8.60 10.81
CA MET A 103 1.01 -7.39 10.07
C MET A 103 2.47 -7.46 9.66
N ALA A 104 2.77 -7.00 8.45
CA ALA A 104 4.13 -6.86 7.95
C ALA A 104 4.30 -5.54 7.20
N THR A 105 5.52 -5.02 7.20
CA THR A 105 5.89 -3.86 6.39
C THR A 105 7.32 -4.01 5.89
N MET A 106 7.65 -3.28 4.84
CA MET A 106 9.01 -3.25 4.31
C MET A 106 9.85 -2.22 5.05
N LYS A 107 11.12 -2.54 5.27
CA LYS A 107 12.12 -1.60 5.79
C LYS A 107 13.37 -1.63 4.92
N VAL A 108 14.09 -0.52 4.90
CA VAL A 108 15.40 -0.38 4.25
C VAL A 108 16.43 0.06 5.29
N LEU A 109 17.71 -0.16 4.98
CA LEU A 109 18.77 0.42 5.80
C LEU A 109 18.68 1.95 5.73
N MET A 110 18.68 2.58 6.90
CA MET A 110 18.66 4.02 7.01
C MET A 110 19.97 4.61 6.48
N ARG A 111 19.86 5.62 5.63
CA ARG A 111 21.02 6.42 5.21
C ARG A 111 21.33 7.45 6.28
N GLU A 112 22.60 7.86 6.38
CA GLU A 112 23.03 8.84 7.39
C GLU A 112 22.27 10.17 7.27
N GLU A 113 21.99 10.62 6.04
CA GLU A 113 21.22 11.82 5.74
C GLU A 113 19.77 11.77 6.24
N ASP A 114 19.19 10.56 6.37
CA ASP A 114 17.80 10.38 6.82
C ASP A 114 17.66 10.37 8.35
N TYR A 115 18.77 10.37 9.09
CA TYR A 115 18.72 10.31 10.57
C TYR A 115 17.92 11.47 11.18
N ASN A 116 18.14 12.68 10.68
CA ASN A 116 17.44 13.88 11.15
C ASN A 116 16.28 14.30 10.21
N ASN A 117 15.96 13.51 9.20
CA ASN A 117 14.86 13.81 8.27
C ASN A 117 13.51 13.47 8.94
N PRO A 118 12.63 14.46 9.21
CA PRO A 118 11.34 14.22 9.85
C PRO A 118 10.37 13.44 8.95
N ALA A 119 10.55 13.48 7.63
CA ALA A 119 9.69 12.74 6.70
C ALA A 119 10.03 11.25 6.62
N ALA A 120 11.22 10.84 7.10
CA ALA A 120 11.60 9.44 7.11
C ALA A 120 11.14 8.77 8.43
N VAL A 121 10.27 7.79 8.33
CA VAL A 121 9.88 6.96 9.48
C VAL A 121 11.00 6.00 9.81
N LYS A 122 11.49 6.02 11.07
CA LYS A 122 12.53 5.12 11.55
C LYS A 122 11.88 3.95 12.29
N VAL A 123 12.44 2.75 12.14
CA VAL A 123 12.01 1.57 12.86
C VAL A 123 13.20 0.88 13.53
N VAL A 124 13.02 0.46 14.78
CA VAL A 124 13.94 -0.43 15.50
C VAL A 124 13.29 -1.80 15.57
N THR A 125 14.06 -2.83 15.26
CA THR A 125 13.57 -4.22 15.29
C THR A 125 14.39 -5.06 16.26
N ASP A 126 13.79 -6.13 16.75
CA ASP A 126 14.50 -7.19 17.45
C ASP A 126 15.35 -8.03 16.49
N ASN A 127 16.03 -9.06 17.04
CA ASN A 127 16.88 -9.96 16.26
C ASN A 127 16.10 -10.87 15.31
N ASN A 128 14.79 -11.02 15.50
CA ASN A 128 13.90 -11.80 14.66
C ASN A 128 13.24 -10.97 13.57
N GLY A 129 13.45 -9.64 13.59
CA GLY A 129 12.89 -8.72 12.60
C GLY A 129 11.57 -8.07 13.01
N TYR A 130 11.03 -8.37 14.19
CA TYR A 130 9.82 -7.74 14.71
C TYR A 130 10.09 -6.29 15.12
N ALA A 131 9.18 -5.41 14.71
CA ALA A 131 9.26 -4.00 15.06
C ALA A 131 9.01 -3.80 16.56
N LEU A 132 9.95 -3.14 17.23
CA LEU A 132 9.83 -2.74 18.63
C LEU A 132 9.29 -1.33 18.77
N TYR A 133 9.65 -0.45 17.85
CA TYR A 133 9.31 0.96 17.91
C TYR A 133 9.42 1.62 16.55
N PHE A 134 8.44 2.49 16.23
CA PHE A 134 8.47 3.38 15.09
C PHE A 134 8.60 4.83 15.57
N ARG A 135 9.45 5.61 14.92
CA ARG A 135 9.58 7.04 15.13
C ARG A 135 9.33 7.77 13.82
N ALA A 136 8.20 8.45 13.73
CA ALA A 136 8.08 9.66 12.92
C ALA A 136 8.69 10.81 13.74
N ALA A 137 9.29 11.78 13.12
CA ALA A 137 10.01 12.86 13.83
C ALA A 137 9.23 13.49 14.94
#